data_979ca53e8293ce57d3e6950e1bea4341
#
_entry.id   979ca53e8293ce57d3e6950e1bea4341
#
_cell.length_a   1.000
_cell.length_b   1.000
_cell.length_c   1.000
_cell.angle_alpha   90.00
_cell.angle_beta   90.00
_cell.angle_gamma   90.00
#
_symmetry.space_group_name_H-M   'P 1'
#
loop_
_entity.id
_entity.type
_entity.pdbx_description
1 polymer ?
#
loop_
_entity_poly.entity_id
_entity_poly.type
_entity_poly.pdbx_seq_one_letter_code
_entity_poly.pdbx_strand_id
1 'polypeptide(L)'
;MIGHLILRLTIWFLLTADFRLPNIAIGIIIAFLLPRSYAPPEPLREWLGVLGKILMAIPIAYLEAFELILRPHRHEDVIMEKVPNHRSPLLIFLDVFVITFTPKTIVVKYHEEGFYEVHRVRRTSNT
;
A
#
# COMPACT_ATOMS: atom_id res chain seq x y z
N MET A 1 -20.14 4.20 9.09
CA MET A 1 -20.93 3.25 8.28
C MET A 1 -20.85 3.54 6.78
N ILE A 2 -21.16 4.74 6.34
CA ILE A 2 -21.20 5.12 4.91
C ILE A 2 -19.82 5.02 4.25
N GLY A 3 -18.74 5.42 4.93
CA GLY A 3 -17.38 5.36 4.37
C GLY A 3 -16.90 3.96 3.98
N HIS A 4 -17.21 2.94 4.78
CA HIS A 4 -16.86 1.55 4.45
C HIS A 4 -17.65 1.02 3.24
N LEU A 5 -18.91 1.45 3.09
CA LEU A 5 -19.73 1.07 1.95
C LEU A 5 -19.18 1.71 0.66
N ILE A 6 -18.85 2.99 0.72
CA ILE A 6 -18.24 3.71 -0.41
C ILE A 6 -16.91 3.06 -0.80
N LEU A 7 -16.04 2.76 0.17
CA LEU A 7 -14.76 2.11 -0.11
C LEU A 7 -14.94 0.75 -0.79
N ARG A 8 -15.85 -0.10 -0.28
CA ARG A 8 -16.14 -1.41 -0.87
C ARG A 8 -16.68 -1.31 -2.29
N LEU A 9 -17.60 -0.39 -2.54
CA LEU A 9 -18.12 -0.13 -3.88
C LEU A 9 -17.04 0.42 -4.81
N THR A 10 -16.18 1.31 -4.33
CA THR A 10 -15.05 1.81 -5.11
C THR A 10 -14.12 0.68 -5.52
N ILE A 11 -13.74 -0.19 -4.58
CA ILE A 11 -12.90 -1.36 -4.87
C ILE A 11 -13.57 -2.29 -5.87
N TRP A 12 -14.88 -2.55 -5.69
CA TRP A 12 -15.65 -3.38 -6.60
C TRP A 12 -15.64 -2.83 -8.03
N PHE A 13 -15.91 -1.54 -8.21
CA PHE A 13 -15.92 -0.91 -9.53
C PHE A 13 -14.53 -0.81 -10.15
N LEU A 14 -13.48 -0.59 -9.36
CA LEU A 14 -12.11 -0.63 -9.85
C LEU A 14 -11.71 -2.03 -10.32
N LEU A 15 -12.19 -3.07 -9.65
CA LEU A 15 -11.86 -4.45 -9.97
C LEU A 15 -12.63 -4.97 -11.20
N THR A 16 -13.90 -4.59 -11.34
CA THR A 16 -14.76 -5.06 -12.42
C THR A 16 -14.71 -4.18 -13.66
N ALA A 17 -14.37 -2.89 -13.50
CA ALA A 17 -14.40 -1.86 -14.56
C ALA A 17 -15.71 -1.85 -15.36
N ASP A 18 -16.81 -2.32 -14.78
CA ASP A 18 -18.14 -2.45 -15.42
C ASP A 18 -19.20 -1.73 -14.59
N PHE A 19 -19.87 -0.77 -15.22
CA PHE A 19 -20.93 0.05 -14.62
C PHE A 19 -22.34 -0.33 -15.08
N ARG A 20 -22.52 -1.54 -15.61
CA ARG A 20 -23.84 -2.03 -15.99
C ARG A 20 -24.73 -2.27 -14.77
N LEU A 21 -26.02 -2.08 -14.95
CA LEU A 21 -27.02 -2.20 -13.86
C LEU A 21 -26.91 -3.52 -13.07
N PRO A 22 -26.73 -4.70 -13.71
CA PRO A 22 -26.56 -5.95 -12.98
C PRO A 22 -25.30 -5.96 -12.11
N ASN A 23 -24.18 -5.42 -12.59
CA ASN A 23 -22.94 -5.38 -11.85
C ASN A 23 -22.99 -4.41 -10.66
N ILE A 24 -23.70 -3.29 -10.81
CA ILE A 24 -23.98 -2.34 -9.73
C ILE A 24 -24.80 -3.02 -8.63
N ALA A 25 -25.85 -3.76 -9.00
CA ALA A 25 -26.67 -4.49 -8.05
C ALA A 25 -25.86 -5.54 -7.28
N ILE A 26 -25.03 -6.32 -7.96
CA ILE A 26 -24.15 -7.31 -7.35
C ILE A 26 -23.14 -6.62 -6.41
N GLY A 27 -22.53 -5.52 -6.82
CA GLY A 27 -21.60 -4.75 -6.00
C GLY A 27 -22.25 -4.25 -4.70
N ILE A 28 -23.48 -3.76 -4.78
CA ILE A 28 -24.24 -3.32 -3.60
C ILE A 28 -24.51 -4.51 -2.66
N ILE A 29 -24.98 -5.63 -3.18
CA ILE A 29 -25.25 -6.85 -2.40
C ILE A 29 -23.97 -7.30 -1.69
N ILE A 30 -22.85 -7.41 -2.39
CA ILE A 30 -21.56 -7.82 -1.83
C ILE A 30 -21.10 -6.82 -0.77
N ALA A 31 -21.21 -5.52 -1.02
CA ALA A 31 -20.82 -4.50 -0.06
C ALA A 31 -21.58 -4.58 1.27
N PHE A 32 -22.85 -5.02 1.22
CA PHE A 32 -23.65 -5.27 2.42
C PHE A 32 -23.36 -6.62 3.08
N LEU A 33 -23.09 -7.65 2.29
CA LEU A 33 -22.90 -9.02 2.77
C LEU A 33 -21.55 -9.20 3.45
N LEU A 34 -20.53 -8.44 3.04
CA LEU A 34 -19.21 -8.54 3.67
C LEU A 34 -19.28 -8.18 5.17
N PRO A 35 -18.72 -9.02 6.04
CA PRO A 35 -18.69 -8.74 7.47
C PRO A 35 -17.99 -7.40 7.74
N ARG A 36 -18.54 -6.64 8.69
CA ARG A 36 -17.93 -5.39 9.13
C ARG A 36 -16.68 -5.74 9.94
N SER A 37 -15.54 -5.25 9.48
CA SER A 37 -14.34 -5.31 10.30
C SER A 37 -14.52 -4.38 11.51
N TYR A 38 -14.36 -4.93 12.72
CA TYR A 38 -14.39 -4.18 13.98
C TYR A 38 -13.07 -3.46 14.25
N ALA A 39 -12.33 -3.08 13.22
CA ALA A 39 -11.16 -2.24 13.42
C ALA A 39 -11.62 -0.86 13.96
N PRO A 40 -10.95 -0.33 14.99
CA PRO A 40 -11.26 1.01 15.51
C PRO A 40 -11.17 2.02 14.37
N PRO A 41 -12.06 3.04 14.35
CA PRO A 41 -12.05 4.06 13.31
C PRO A 41 -10.74 4.85 13.41
N GLU A 42 -9.90 4.70 12.41
CA GLU A 42 -8.69 5.50 12.30
C GLU A 42 -9.01 6.93 11.88
N PRO A 43 -8.26 7.92 12.39
CA PRO A 43 -8.47 9.30 12.03
C PRO A 43 -8.24 9.51 10.52
N LEU A 44 -9.13 10.26 9.90
CA LEU A 44 -9.09 10.58 8.46
C LEU A 44 -7.74 11.15 8.01
N ARG A 45 -7.04 11.82 8.93
CA ARG A 45 -5.70 12.38 8.72
C ARG A 45 -4.67 11.31 8.36
N GLU A 46 -4.73 10.13 8.99
CA GLU A 46 -3.79 9.04 8.71
C GLU A 46 -4.04 8.45 7.31
N TRP A 47 -5.29 8.32 6.92
CA TRP A 47 -5.68 7.91 5.58
C TRP A 47 -5.19 8.88 4.51
N LEU A 48 -5.39 10.19 4.73
CA LEU A 48 -4.90 11.23 3.83
C LEU A 48 -3.37 11.23 3.74
N GLY A 49 -2.70 10.96 4.86
CA GLY A 49 -1.24 10.83 4.89
C GLY A 49 -0.74 9.66 4.06
N VAL A 50 -1.38 8.49 4.16
CA VAL A 50 -1.02 7.31 3.37
C VAL A 50 -1.35 7.53 1.89
N LEU A 51 -2.51 8.11 1.58
CA LEU A 51 -2.88 8.44 0.20
C LEU A 51 -1.88 9.41 -0.45
N GLY A 52 -1.44 10.43 0.29
CA GLY A 52 -0.39 11.35 -0.15
C GLY A 52 0.93 10.62 -0.45
N LYS A 53 1.34 9.67 0.40
CA LYS A 53 2.52 8.83 0.18
C LYS A 53 2.38 7.98 -1.09
N ILE A 54 1.20 7.38 -1.32
CA ILE A 54 0.93 6.59 -2.54
C ILE A 54 1.08 7.47 -3.78
N LEU A 55 0.48 8.66 -3.78
CA LEU A 55 0.59 9.59 -4.92
C LEU A 55 2.02 10.04 -5.18
N MET A 56 2.81 10.27 -4.12
CA MET A 56 4.24 10.62 -4.25
C MET A 56 5.10 9.42 -4.65
N ALA A 57 4.73 8.21 -4.28
CA ALA A 57 5.46 7.00 -4.64
C ALA A 57 5.44 6.73 -6.15
N ILE A 58 4.38 7.13 -6.86
CA ILE A 58 4.25 6.91 -8.30
C ILE A 58 5.39 7.56 -9.09
N PRO A 59 5.62 8.89 -9.03
CA PRO A 59 6.72 9.52 -9.76
C PRO A 59 8.10 9.03 -9.29
N ILE A 60 8.25 8.76 -7.98
CA ILE A 60 9.50 8.23 -7.42
C ILE A 60 9.78 6.84 -8.02
N ALA A 61 8.79 5.96 -8.09
CA ALA A 61 8.94 4.62 -8.68
C ALA A 61 9.39 4.68 -10.14
N TYR A 62 8.87 5.60 -10.92
CA TYR A 62 9.31 5.81 -12.30
C TYR A 62 10.77 6.28 -12.37
N LEU A 63 11.16 7.25 -11.55
CA LEU A 63 12.55 7.74 -11.51
C LEU A 63 13.52 6.63 -11.07
N GLU A 64 13.17 5.85 -10.06
CA GLU A 64 13.96 4.73 -9.60
C GLU A 64 14.06 3.61 -10.63
N ALA A 65 12.98 3.32 -11.36
CA ALA A 65 13.00 2.35 -12.45
C ALA A 65 13.95 2.79 -13.57
N PHE A 66 13.91 4.06 -13.98
CA PHE A 66 14.86 4.61 -14.94
C PHE A 66 16.31 4.53 -14.45
N GLU A 67 16.54 4.84 -13.18
CA GLU A 67 17.88 4.74 -12.59
C GLU A 67 18.40 3.31 -12.59
N LEU A 68 17.54 2.32 -12.25
CA LEU A 68 17.90 0.90 -12.30
C LEU A 68 18.26 0.42 -13.70
N ILE A 69 17.52 0.89 -14.72
CA ILE A 69 17.78 0.52 -16.13
C ILE A 69 19.09 1.11 -16.62
N LEU A 70 19.39 2.37 -16.26
CA LEU A 70 20.56 3.09 -16.76
C LEU A 70 21.84 2.79 -15.97
N ARG A 71 21.72 2.31 -14.75
CA ARG A 71 22.87 2.10 -13.84
C ARG A 71 22.76 0.78 -13.09
N PRO A 72 23.80 -0.08 -13.15
CA PRO A 72 23.79 -1.34 -12.41
C PRO A 72 23.87 -1.09 -10.90
N HIS A 73 22.95 -1.69 -10.15
CA HIS A 73 22.93 -1.71 -8.70
C HIS A 73 23.39 -3.09 -8.24
N ARG A 74 24.44 -3.15 -7.41
CA ARG A 74 25.09 -4.42 -7.00
C ARG A 74 25.12 -4.62 -5.48
N HIS A 75 24.63 -3.66 -4.71
CA HIS A 75 24.59 -3.76 -3.26
C HIS A 75 23.16 -3.91 -2.78
N GLU A 76 22.95 -4.92 -1.98
CA GLU A 76 21.67 -5.23 -1.36
C GLU A 76 21.84 -5.15 0.16
N ASP A 77 20.95 -4.41 0.80
CA ASP A 77 20.92 -4.25 2.25
C ASP A 77 19.54 -4.64 2.78
N VAL A 78 19.53 -5.29 3.94
CA VAL A 78 18.31 -5.53 4.70
C VAL A 78 18.26 -4.51 5.82
N ILE A 79 17.21 -3.71 5.85
CA ILE A 79 16.99 -2.70 6.89
C ILE A 79 15.73 -3.00 7.68
N MET A 80 15.76 -2.66 8.98
CA MET A 80 14.59 -2.74 9.85
C MET A 80 13.94 -1.36 9.92
N GLU A 81 12.73 -1.24 9.39
CA GLU A 81 11.97 0.01 9.42
C GLU A 81 10.87 -0.08 10.47
N LYS A 82 10.84 0.92 11.36
CA LYS A 82 9.87 0.93 12.47
C LYS A 82 8.47 1.29 11.98
N VAL A 83 7.50 0.46 12.37
CA VAL A 83 6.08 0.74 12.15
C VAL A 83 5.62 1.83 13.10
N PRO A 84 4.86 2.82 12.65
CA PRO A 84 4.21 3.78 13.55
C PRO A 84 3.29 3.07 14.55
N ASN A 85 3.31 3.50 15.82
CA ASN A 85 2.52 2.88 16.87
C ASN A 85 1.02 2.92 16.57
N HIS A 86 0.31 1.87 16.97
CA HIS A 86 -1.16 1.74 16.87
C HIS A 86 -1.72 1.77 15.43
N ARG A 87 -1.01 1.18 14.47
CA ARG A 87 -1.52 1.01 13.11
C ARG A 87 -2.52 -0.12 13.00
N SER A 88 -3.64 0.12 12.31
CA SER A 88 -4.56 -0.95 11.96
C SER A 88 -3.95 -1.90 10.92
N PRO A 89 -4.43 -3.16 10.84
CA PRO A 89 -3.97 -4.11 9.83
C PRO A 89 -4.06 -3.59 8.40
N LEU A 90 -5.06 -2.75 8.11
CA LEU A 90 -5.25 -2.16 6.80
C LEU A 90 -4.21 -1.08 6.47
N LEU A 91 -3.84 -0.25 7.44
CA LEU A 91 -2.76 0.73 7.27
C LEU A 91 -1.39 0.06 7.18
N ILE A 92 -1.17 -1.04 7.93
CA ILE A 92 0.02 -1.88 7.78
C ILE A 92 0.11 -2.42 6.34
N PHE A 93 -1.00 -2.95 5.81
CA PHE A 93 -1.05 -3.42 4.43
C PHE A 93 -0.71 -2.31 3.42
N LEU A 94 -1.27 -1.12 3.61
CA LEU A 94 -0.98 0.03 2.74
C LEU A 94 0.47 0.51 2.86
N ASP A 95 1.05 0.53 4.07
CA ASP A 95 2.47 0.85 4.26
C ASP A 95 3.38 -0.16 3.54
N VAL A 96 3.09 -1.46 3.68
CA VAL A 96 3.80 -2.53 2.93
C VAL A 96 3.66 -2.34 1.43
N PHE A 97 2.45 -2.01 0.97
CA PHE A 97 2.20 -1.73 -0.44
C PHE A 97 3.04 -0.55 -0.96
N VAL A 98 3.06 0.58 -0.22
CA VAL A 98 3.83 1.78 -0.60
C VAL A 98 5.33 1.49 -0.64
N ILE A 99 5.86 0.78 0.36
CA ILE A 99 7.29 0.44 0.41
C ILE A 99 7.67 -0.49 -0.76
N THR A 100 6.84 -1.47 -1.06
CA THR A 100 7.09 -2.44 -2.14
C THR A 100 6.78 -1.87 -3.53
N PHE A 101 6.03 -0.77 -3.61
CA PHE A 101 5.66 -0.17 -4.89
C PHE A 101 6.85 0.40 -5.65
N THR A 102 7.91 0.82 -4.96
CA THR A 102 9.15 1.28 -5.60
C THR A 102 10.05 0.11 -5.96
N PRO A 103 10.73 0.13 -7.13
CA PRO A 103 11.50 -1.02 -7.62
C PRO A 103 12.78 -1.30 -6.82
N LYS A 104 13.19 -0.41 -5.92
CA LYS A 104 14.40 -0.54 -5.09
C LYS A 104 14.14 -1.15 -3.71
N THR A 105 12.88 -1.27 -3.29
CA THR A 105 12.51 -1.74 -1.96
C THR A 105 11.42 -2.78 -1.99
N ILE A 106 11.54 -3.79 -1.15
CA ILE A 106 10.51 -4.81 -0.95
C ILE A 106 10.43 -5.18 0.53
N VAL A 107 9.22 -5.25 1.07
CA VAL A 107 9.00 -5.75 2.42
C VAL A 107 9.02 -7.28 2.38
N VAL A 108 9.99 -7.88 3.06
CA VAL A 108 10.16 -9.33 3.15
C VAL A 108 9.31 -9.91 4.28
N LYS A 109 9.26 -9.20 5.41
CA LYS A 109 8.54 -9.67 6.59
C LYS A 109 8.04 -8.51 7.44
N TYR A 110 6.87 -8.71 8.02
CA TYR A 110 6.36 -7.88 9.11
C TYR A 110 6.58 -8.61 10.44
N HIS A 111 7.21 -7.94 11.38
CA HIS A 111 7.42 -8.44 12.74
C HIS A 111 6.35 -7.87 13.68
N GLU A 112 5.71 -8.72 14.46
CA GLU A 112 4.67 -8.32 15.43
C GLU A 112 5.20 -7.34 16.50
N GLU A 113 6.52 -7.28 16.67
CA GLU A 113 7.22 -6.30 17.51
C GLU A 113 7.17 -4.86 16.95
N GLY A 114 6.57 -4.67 15.77
CA GLY A 114 6.38 -3.37 15.14
C GLY A 114 7.51 -2.93 14.22
N PHE A 115 8.08 -3.85 13.46
CA PHE A 115 9.12 -3.57 12.46
C PHE A 115 8.79 -4.23 11.11
N TYR A 116 9.14 -3.52 10.02
CA TYR A 116 9.23 -4.11 8.69
C TYR A 116 10.66 -4.50 8.40
N GLU A 117 10.86 -5.71 7.92
CA GLU A 117 12.13 -6.14 7.32
C GLU A 117 12.07 -5.79 5.84
N VAL A 118 12.85 -4.79 5.43
CA VAL A 118 12.84 -4.24 4.08
C VAL A 118 14.15 -4.57 3.40
N HIS A 119 14.07 -5.28 2.29
CA HIS A 119 15.19 -5.49 1.40
C HIS A 119 15.30 -4.30 0.44
N ARG A 120 16.47 -3.66 0.43
CA ARG A 120 16.75 -2.47 -0.38
C ARG A 120 17.95 -2.68 -1.27
N VAL A 121 17.79 -2.33 -2.54
CA VAL A 121 18.89 -2.31 -3.50
C VAL A 121 19.54 -0.93 -3.51
N ARG A 122 20.84 -0.89 -3.27
CA ARG A 122 21.66 0.34 -3.23
C ARG A 122 22.64 0.44 -4.38
N ARG A 123 22.98 1.67 -4.72
CA ARG A 123 24.06 1.99 -5.64
C ARG A 123 25.40 1.66 -5.01
N THR A 124 26.31 1.03 -5.77
CA THR A 124 27.71 0.90 -5.38
C THR A 124 28.31 2.32 -5.26
N SER A 125 28.60 2.75 -4.05
CA SER A 125 29.41 3.94 -3.85
C SER A 125 30.87 3.53 -4.08
N ASN A 126 31.45 3.95 -5.19
CA ASN A 126 32.88 3.91 -5.36
C ASN A 126 33.48 4.89 -4.35
N THR A 127 34.08 4.37 -3.29
CA THR A 127 35.04 5.09 -2.49
C THR A 127 36.40 4.88 -3.11
#